data_1b2643b6add17fb6ba8d110b02aeb5a2
#
_entry.id   1b2643b6add17fb6ba8d110b02aeb5a2
#
_cell.length_a   1.000
_cell.length_b   1.000
_cell.length_c   1.000
_cell.angle_alpha   90.00
_cell.angle_beta   90.00
_cell.angle_gamma   90.00
#
_symmetry.space_group_name_H-M   'P 1'
#
loop_
_entity.id
_entity.type
_entity.pdbx_description
1 polymer ?
#
loop_
_entity_poly.entity_id
_entity_poly.type
_entity_poly.pdbx_seq_one_letter_code
_entity_poly.pdbx_strand_id
1 'polypeptide(L)'
;MNKSSATIMAAALMLASSCTEVKQEGQGYEPIIGKQEITIKDGRLTPEALWAMGRIGSLSISPDGKQIAYTVAYYSVPENKSHHVIYVMDADGKNNTLLTQTAWNESEPQWIKGGTKIAFLCNESGGSQIWEMNPDGTERRIISDFKGNIEGFSFSPDGKKILFISQIKYGQRTVDLYPDLPKASGIIVNDLMYKHWDEWVESIPHPFIADFDGNMMGAATDIMEGEPFEAPMKPFGGIEQLAWSNDSKQIAYTSRKKQGLAYAVSTDSDIYLYNIEKGTTLNQIGRAHV
;
A
#
# COMPACT_ATOMS: atom_id res chain seq x y z
N MET A 1 31.29 -90.10 -5.78
CA MET A 1 29.93 -90.02 -6.29
C MET A 1 28.97 -89.83 -5.12
N ASN A 2 28.57 -88.62 -4.84
CA ASN A 2 27.35 -88.30 -4.11
C ASN A 2 27.12 -86.81 -4.21
N LYS A 3 26.02 -86.50 -4.86
CA LYS A 3 25.54 -85.16 -5.04
C LYS A 3 24.74 -84.77 -3.80
N SER A 4 25.13 -83.76 -3.12
CA SER A 4 24.30 -83.12 -2.07
C SER A 4 23.65 -81.90 -2.62
N SER A 5 22.32 -81.95 -2.68
CA SER A 5 21.45 -80.86 -3.02
C SER A 5 21.36 -79.90 -1.82
N ALA A 6 21.79 -78.66 -2.00
CA ALA A 6 21.59 -77.60 -1.03
C ALA A 6 20.26 -76.86 -1.36
N THR A 7 19.32 -76.99 -0.48
CA THR A 7 18.05 -76.31 -0.55
C THR A 7 18.27 -74.88 -0.03
N ILE A 8 18.15 -73.90 -0.91
CA ILE A 8 18.19 -72.45 -0.53
C ILE A 8 16.81 -72.07 -0.08
N MET A 9 16.68 -71.82 1.20
CA MET A 9 15.48 -71.22 1.81
C MET A 9 15.49 -69.69 1.61
N ALA A 10 14.72 -69.22 0.67
CA ALA A 10 14.56 -67.81 0.44
C ALA A 10 13.61 -67.24 1.53
N ALA A 11 14.17 -66.49 2.48
CA ALA A 11 13.43 -65.70 3.43
C ALA A 11 12.98 -64.40 2.73
N ALA A 12 11.71 -64.30 2.43
CA ALA A 12 11.10 -63.09 1.95
C ALA A 12 10.95 -62.10 3.11
N LEU A 13 11.86 -61.11 3.18
CA LEU A 13 11.68 -59.93 4.02
C LEU A 13 10.58 -59.06 3.39
N MET A 14 9.41 -59.05 3.96
CA MET A 14 8.37 -58.03 3.69
C MET A 14 8.87 -56.74 4.38
N LEU A 15 9.47 -55.86 3.61
CA LEU A 15 9.61 -54.45 3.96
C LEU A 15 8.25 -53.82 3.87
N ALA A 16 7.56 -53.65 5.01
CA ALA A 16 6.44 -52.79 5.14
C ALA A 16 6.95 -51.35 4.95
N SER A 17 6.86 -50.84 3.71
CA SER A 17 6.95 -49.40 3.45
C SER A 17 5.76 -48.76 4.13
N SER A 18 5.96 -48.22 5.34
CA SER A 18 5.07 -47.21 5.87
C SER A 18 5.23 -45.98 4.98
N CYS A 19 4.37 -45.85 3.98
CA CYS A 19 4.09 -44.56 3.38
C CYS A 19 3.54 -43.66 4.50
N THR A 20 4.42 -42.89 5.13
CA THR A 20 4.02 -41.69 5.80
C THR A 20 3.53 -40.79 4.66
N GLU A 21 2.21 -40.71 4.49
CA GLU A 21 1.59 -39.60 3.79
C GLU A 21 2.07 -38.36 4.48
N VAL A 22 3.05 -37.69 3.86
CA VAL A 22 3.29 -36.27 4.10
C VAL A 22 1.98 -35.64 3.65
N LYS A 23 1.07 -35.38 4.61
CA LYS A 23 0.03 -34.39 4.42
C LYS A 23 0.77 -33.14 3.99
N GLN A 24 0.77 -32.84 2.69
CA GLN A 24 0.87 -31.46 2.25
C GLN A 24 -0.22 -30.75 3.02
N GLU A 25 0.17 -29.98 4.03
CA GLU A 25 -0.69 -28.93 4.54
C GLU A 25 -1.02 -28.09 3.30
N GLY A 26 -2.22 -28.29 2.78
CA GLY A 26 -2.75 -27.48 1.71
C GLY A 26 -2.63 -26.06 2.23
N GLN A 27 -2.06 -25.17 1.44
CA GLN A 27 -2.16 -23.74 1.67
C GLN A 27 -3.63 -23.50 1.96
N GLY A 28 -3.93 -23.26 3.26
CA GLY A 28 -5.29 -23.05 3.71
C GLY A 28 -5.81 -21.84 2.94
N TYR A 29 -6.83 -22.05 2.15
CA TYR A 29 -7.56 -21.00 1.48
C TYR A 29 -8.13 -20.12 2.58
N GLU A 30 -7.47 -18.99 2.88
CA GLU A 30 -8.02 -18.01 3.82
C GLU A 30 -9.30 -17.47 3.19
N PRO A 31 -10.44 -17.52 3.89
CA PRO A 31 -11.69 -17.02 3.32
C PRO A 31 -11.55 -15.51 3.07
N ILE A 32 -11.94 -15.08 1.87
CA ILE A 32 -11.96 -13.66 1.53
C ILE A 32 -12.95 -12.96 2.46
N ILE A 33 -12.45 -11.95 3.21
CA ILE A 33 -13.29 -11.10 4.04
C ILE A 33 -14.10 -10.21 3.11
N GLY A 34 -15.42 -10.37 3.12
CA GLY A 34 -16.32 -9.65 2.21
C GLY A 34 -17.53 -9.05 2.92
N LYS A 35 -18.48 -8.59 2.11
CA LYS A 35 -19.75 -8.03 2.60
C LYS A 35 -20.47 -9.04 3.49
N GLN A 36 -20.85 -8.58 4.68
CA GLN A 36 -21.60 -9.36 5.67
C GLN A 36 -23.08 -8.97 5.68
N GLU A 37 -23.93 -9.93 6.06
CA GLU A 37 -25.33 -9.65 6.34
C GLU A 37 -25.46 -8.91 7.66
N ILE A 38 -26.18 -7.77 7.66
CA ILE A 38 -26.37 -6.94 8.84
C ILE A 38 -27.80 -7.09 9.32
N THR A 39 -27.98 -7.55 10.56
CA THR A 39 -29.28 -7.58 11.22
C THR A 39 -29.30 -6.58 12.36
N ILE A 40 -30.15 -5.57 12.25
CA ILE A 40 -30.38 -4.58 13.31
C ILE A 40 -31.65 -4.97 14.07
N LYS A 41 -31.50 -5.38 15.33
CA LYS A 41 -32.65 -5.68 16.20
C LYS A 41 -33.05 -4.43 16.97
N ASP A 42 -34.36 -4.22 17.08
CA ASP A 42 -34.97 -3.12 17.86
C ASP A 42 -34.46 -1.70 17.49
N GLY A 43 -33.98 -1.52 16.23
CA GLY A 43 -33.46 -0.23 15.77
C GLY A 43 -32.16 0.22 16.46
N ARG A 44 -31.45 -0.66 17.17
CA ARG A 44 -30.22 -0.34 17.90
C ARG A 44 -29.00 -0.83 17.13
N LEU A 45 -28.02 0.05 16.95
CA LEU A 45 -26.71 -0.32 16.42
C LEU A 45 -25.91 -1.04 17.52
N THR A 46 -25.43 -2.24 17.21
CA THR A 46 -24.51 -2.99 18.07
C THR A 46 -23.07 -2.92 17.54
N PRO A 47 -22.05 -3.23 18.37
CA PRO A 47 -20.66 -3.30 17.90
C PRO A 47 -20.49 -4.27 16.70
N GLU A 48 -21.18 -5.40 16.71
CA GLU A 48 -21.12 -6.40 15.64
C GLU A 48 -21.71 -5.84 14.34
N ALA A 49 -22.86 -5.16 14.42
CA ALA A 49 -23.47 -4.52 13.27
C ALA A 49 -22.58 -3.40 12.70
N LEU A 50 -21.93 -2.62 13.58
CA LEU A 50 -20.98 -1.58 13.17
C LEU A 50 -19.77 -2.17 12.41
N TRP A 51 -19.20 -3.28 12.91
CA TRP A 51 -18.06 -3.94 12.24
C TRP A 51 -18.45 -4.68 10.97
N ALA A 52 -19.69 -5.12 10.85
CA ALA A 52 -20.20 -5.75 9.63
C ALA A 52 -20.44 -4.77 8.47
N MET A 53 -20.50 -3.46 8.75
CA MET A 53 -20.65 -2.44 7.71
C MET A 53 -19.36 -2.30 6.90
N GLY A 54 -19.48 -2.34 5.56
CA GLY A 54 -18.40 -1.92 4.67
C GLY A 54 -18.14 -0.43 4.82
N ARG A 55 -16.87 -0.04 4.79
CA ARG A 55 -16.44 1.37 4.89
C ARG A 55 -15.92 1.85 3.54
N ILE A 56 -16.55 2.90 3.01
CA ILE A 56 -16.12 3.53 1.78
C ILE A 56 -14.80 4.27 2.06
N GLY A 57 -13.81 4.00 1.23
CA GLY A 57 -12.52 4.69 1.22
C GLY A 57 -12.39 5.68 0.06
N SER A 58 -11.25 5.65 -0.62
CA SER A 58 -10.95 6.49 -1.78
C SER A 58 -11.94 6.28 -2.93
N LEU A 59 -12.19 7.35 -3.68
CA LEU A 59 -13.05 7.33 -4.86
C LEU A 59 -12.44 8.13 -6.01
N SER A 60 -12.79 7.75 -7.25
CA SER A 60 -12.40 8.43 -8.47
C SER A 60 -13.54 8.45 -9.47
N ILE A 61 -13.79 9.63 -10.05
CA ILE A 61 -14.83 9.83 -11.06
C ILE A 61 -14.20 9.65 -12.44
N SER A 62 -14.87 8.94 -13.35
CA SER A 62 -14.43 8.79 -14.73
C SER A 62 -14.33 10.14 -15.44
N PRO A 63 -13.41 10.32 -16.41
CA PRO A 63 -13.23 11.60 -17.10
C PRO A 63 -14.50 12.14 -17.80
N ASP A 64 -15.42 11.26 -18.17
CA ASP A 64 -16.72 11.63 -18.77
C ASP A 64 -17.82 11.90 -17.73
N GLY A 65 -17.49 11.76 -16.43
CA GLY A 65 -18.42 11.99 -15.32
C GLY A 65 -19.51 10.95 -15.14
N LYS A 66 -19.46 9.81 -15.85
CA LYS A 66 -20.55 8.83 -15.85
C LYS A 66 -20.39 7.70 -14.85
N GLN A 67 -19.17 7.40 -14.42
CA GLN A 67 -18.88 6.30 -13.52
C GLN A 67 -18.03 6.75 -12.33
N ILE A 68 -18.16 6.03 -11.23
CA ILE A 68 -17.40 6.23 -9.99
C ILE A 68 -16.75 4.89 -9.63
N ALA A 69 -15.43 4.86 -9.57
CA ALA A 69 -14.66 3.77 -8.98
C ALA A 69 -14.38 4.11 -7.52
N TYR A 70 -14.55 3.16 -6.60
CA TYR A 70 -14.34 3.41 -5.17
C TYR A 70 -13.93 2.14 -4.41
N THR A 71 -13.22 2.34 -3.31
CA THR A 71 -12.79 1.28 -2.40
C THR A 71 -13.83 1.04 -1.32
N VAL A 72 -14.05 -0.21 -0.96
CA VAL A 72 -14.76 -0.61 0.25
C VAL A 72 -13.89 -1.53 1.08
N ALA A 73 -13.70 -1.18 2.36
CA ALA A 73 -13.05 -2.04 3.34
C ALA A 73 -14.09 -2.85 4.11
N TYR A 74 -13.91 -4.18 4.14
CA TYR A 74 -14.64 -5.11 4.98
C TYR A 74 -13.75 -5.62 6.10
N TYR A 75 -14.34 -5.98 7.24
CA TYR A 75 -13.61 -6.34 8.44
C TYR A 75 -14.04 -7.71 8.97
N SER A 76 -13.08 -8.46 9.48
CA SER A 76 -13.30 -9.66 10.28
C SER A 76 -12.75 -9.44 11.68
N VAL A 77 -13.64 -9.29 12.67
CA VAL A 77 -13.23 -9.14 14.07
C VAL A 77 -12.52 -10.40 14.59
N PRO A 78 -12.99 -11.63 14.30
CA PRO A 78 -12.28 -12.83 14.73
C PRO A 78 -10.87 -12.95 14.19
N GLU A 79 -10.65 -12.57 12.93
CA GLU A 79 -9.33 -12.63 12.29
C GLU A 79 -8.47 -11.40 12.60
N ASN A 80 -9.06 -10.35 13.18
CA ASN A 80 -8.44 -9.03 13.35
C ASN A 80 -7.79 -8.51 12.07
N LYS A 81 -8.50 -8.66 10.95
CA LYS A 81 -8.05 -8.30 9.59
C LYS A 81 -9.11 -7.48 8.87
N SER A 82 -8.65 -6.75 7.85
CA SER A 82 -9.51 -6.09 6.87
C SER A 82 -9.16 -6.55 5.47
N HIS A 83 -10.11 -6.42 4.56
CA HIS A 83 -9.93 -6.68 3.14
C HIS A 83 -10.55 -5.54 2.33
N HIS A 84 -9.76 -4.97 1.45
CA HIS A 84 -10.12 -3.82 0.63
C HIS A 84 -10.40 -4.29 -0.80
N VAL A 85 -11.52 -3.89 -1.35
CA VAL A 85 -11.96 -4.23 -2.70
C VAL A 85 -12.43 -3.00 -3.46
N ILE A 86 -12.41 -3.07 -4.80
CA ILE A 86 -12.82 -1.96 -5.67
C ILE A 86 -14.16 -2.28 -6.30
N TYR A 87 -15.05 -1.30 -6.24
CA TYR A 87 -16.34 -1.25 -6.92
C TYR A 87 -16.35 -0.18 -8.00
N VAL A 88 -17.20 -0.38 -9.01
CA VAL A 88 -17.59 0.66 -9.95
C VAL A 88 -19.11 0.74 -9.97
N MET A 89 -19.64 1.95 -10.05
CA MET A 89 -21.06 2.21 -10.25
C MET A 89 -21.25 3.38 -11.22
N ASP A 90 -22.44 3.49 -11.79
CA ASP A 90 -22.83 4.69 -12.53
C ASP A 90 -23.00 5.90 -11.59
N ALA A 91 -22.79 7.11 -12.11
CA ALA A 91 -22.91 8.33 -11.30
C ALA A 91 -24.30 8.56 -10.70
N ASP A 92 -25.35 7.90 -11.23
CA ASP A 92 -26.70 7.90 -10.67
C ASP A 92 -26.94 6.82 -9.58
N GLY A 93 -25.89 6.09 -9.20
CA GLY A 93 -25.91 5.04 -8.18
C GLY A 93 -26.37 3.67 -8.67
N LYS A 94 -26.66 3.52 -9.98
CA LYS A 94 -27.03 2.23 -10.56
C LYS A 94 -25.80 1.40 -10.96
N ASN A 95 -26.06 0.16 -11.36
CA ASN A 95 -25.06 -0.77 -11.91
C ASN A 95 -23.80 -0.95 -11.02
N ASN A 96 -24.02 -0.95 -9.70
CA ASN A 96 -22.94 -1.12 -8.73
C ASN A 96 -22.36 -2.53 -8.80
N THR A 97 -21.10 -2.64 -9.25
CA THR A 97 -20.42 -3.90 -9.53
C THR A 97 -19.12 -3.99 -8.75
N LEU A 98 -18.89 -5.13 -8.09
CA LEU A 98 -17.60 -5.47 -7.49
C LEU A 98 -16.62 -5.86 -8.61
N LEU A 99 -15.54 -5.09 -8.79
CA LEU A 99 -14.54 -5.35 -9.83
C LEU A 99 -13.49 -6.37 -9.39
N THR A 100 -13.06 -6.30 -8.14
CA THR A 100 -11.94 -7.11 -7.66
C THR A 100 -12.43 -8.19 -6.71
N GLN A 101 -12.11 -9.46 -7.02
CA GLN A 101 -12.50 -10.65 -6.25
C GLN A 101 -11.27 -11.50 -5.95
N THR A 102 -10.22 -10.86 -5.45
CA THR A 102 -8.95 -11.48 -5.07
C THR A 102 -8.84 -11.57 -3.56
N ALA A 103 -7.85 -12.31 -3.06
CA ALA A 103 -7.52 -12.34 -1.63
C ALA A 103 -6.63 -11.15 -1.21
N TRP A 104 -6.24 -10.30 -2.16
CA TRP A 104 -5.33 -9.19 -1.95
C TRP A 104 -6.09 -7.90 -1.66
N ASN A 105 -5.46 -6.99 -0.91
CA ASN A 105 -6.01 -5.66 -0.70
C ASN A 105 -5.82 -4.81 -1.94
N GLU A 106 -6.90 -4.22 -2.43
CA GLU A 106 -6.93 -3.33 -3.58
C GLU A 106 -7.62 -2.02 -3.20
N SER A 107 -6.91 -0.90 -3.43
CA SER A 107 -7.35 0.41 -2.96
C SER A 107 -6.88 1.54 -3.90
N GLU A 108 -7.26 2.77 -3.60
CA GLU A 108 -6.85 3.97 -4.32
C GLU A 108 -7.14 3.93 -5.83
N PRO A 109 -8.37 3.56 -6.28
CA PRO A 109 -8.66 3.51 -7.71
C PRO A 109 -8.57 4.90 -8.33
N GLN A 110 -7.94 4.98 -9.51
CA GLN A 110 -7.83 6.19 -10.32
C GLN A 110 -8.11 5.87 -11.78
N TRP A 111 -9.01 6.64 -12.41
CA TRP A 111 -9.20 6.55 -13.85
C TRP A 111 -7.99 7.12 -14.58
N ILE A 112 -7.44 6.35 -15.50
CA ILE A 112 -6.28 6.72 -16.30
C ILE A 112 -6.55 6.51 -17.80
N LYS A 113 -5.64 6.98 -18.65
CA LYS A 113 -5.71 6.79 -20.11
C LYS A 113 -7.04 7.23 -20.71
N GLY A 114 -7.54 8.41 -20.27
CA GLY A 114 -8.81 8.95 -20.76
C GLY A 114 -10.04 8.13 -20.35
N GLY A 115 -9.97 7.35 -19.26
CA GLY A 115 -11.06 6.52 -18.75
C GLY A 115 -11.09 5.10 -19.30
N THR A 116 -10.09 4.69 -20.08
CA THR A 116 -10.03 3.32 -20.64
C THR A 116 -9.42 2.30 -19.66
N LYS A 117 -8.75 2.75 -18.61
CA LYS A 117 -8.17 1.90 -17.56
C LYS A 117 -8.42 2.53 -16.18
N ILE A 118 -8.37 1.67 -15.15
CA ILE A 118 -8.35 2.04 -13.75
C ILE A 118 -7.02 1.58 -13.17
N ALA A 119 -6.21 2.53 -12.64
CA ALA A 119 -5.03 2.21 -11.84
C ALA A 119 -5.43 2.09 -10.36
N PHE A 120 -4.72 1.27 -9.59
CA PHE A 120 -5.01 1.04 -8.18
C PHE A 120 -3.79 0.48 -7.45
N LEU A 121 -3.78 0.55 -6.13
CA LEU A 121 -2.79 -0.12 -5.29
C LEU A 121 -3.21 -1.55 -5.02
N CYS A 122 -2.25 -2.49 -5.09
CA CYS A 122 -2.44 -3.87 -4.70
C CYS A 122 -1.19 -4.47 -4.08
N ASN A 123 -1.36 -5.36 -3.09
CA ASN A 123 -0.27 -6.01 -2.37
C ASN A 123 0.04 -7.45 -2.85
N GLU A 124 -0.47 -7.87 -3.97
CA GLU A 124 -0.27 -9.22 -4.54
C GLU A 124 1.21 -9.56 -4.80
N SER A 125 2.02 -8.59 -5.16
CA SER A 125 3.44 -8.77 -5.45
C SER A 125 4.35 -8.88 -4.21
N GLY A 126 3.77 -9.01 -3.01
CA GLY A 126 4.50 -9.07 -1.74
C GLY A 126 4.75 -7.71 -1.09
N GLY A 127 4.34 -6.63 -1.74
CA GLY A 127 4.32 -5.25 -1.27
C GLY A 127 3.29 -4.44 -2.04
N SER A 128 2.91 -3.27 -1.52
CA SER A 128 1.96 -2.38 -2.21
C SER A 128 2.60 -1.80 -3.46
N GLN A 129 2.03 -2.11 -4.63
CA GLN A 129 2.45 -1.65 -5.96
C GLN A 129 1.27 -1.09 -6.73
N ILE A 130 1.55 -0.34 -7.81
CA ILE A 130 0.51 0.18 -8.70
C ILE A 130 0.19 -0.88 -9.76
N TRP A 131 -1.09 -1.16 -9.91
CA TRP A 131 -1.66 -2.06 -10.89
C TRP A 131 -2.62 -1.29 -11.80
N GLU A 132 -2.96 -1.84 -12.96
CA GLU A 132 -4.05 -1.34 -13.79
C GLU A 132 -4.97 -2.47 -14.23
N MET A 133 -6.21 -2.15 -14.56
CA MET A 133 -7.21 -3.06 -15.12
C MET A 133 -8.17 -2.32 -16.04
N ASN A 134 -8.95 -3.05 -16.83
CA ASN A 134 -10.08 -2.49 -17.56
C ASN A 134 -11.20 -2.06 -16.58
N PRO A 135 -12.11 -1.15 -16.98
CA PRO A 135 -13.27 -0.77 -16.17
C PRO A 135 -14.23 -1.91 -15.82
N ASP A 136 -14.14 -3.04 -16.51
CA ASP A 136 -14.90 -4.27 -16.22
C ASP A 136 -14.14 -5.25 -15.32
N GLY A 137 -12.96 -4.88 -14.81
CA GLY A 137 -12.10 -5.71 -13.96
C GLY A 137 -11.18 -6.69 -14.71
N THR A 138 -11.24 -6.73 -16.03
CA THR A 138 -10.37 -7.61 -16.85
C THR A 138 -8.99 -7.00 -17.10
N GLU A 139 -8.05 -7.79 -17.66
CA GLU A 139 -6.69 -7.37 -18.01
C GLU A 139 -5.90 -6.75 -16.84
N ARG A 140 -6.08 -7.29 -15.65
CA ARG A 140 -5.38 -6.86 -14.44
C ARG A 140 -3.89 -7.16 -14.54
N ARG A 141 -3.04 -6.15 -14.38
CA ARG A 141 -1.58 -6.28 -14.42
C ARG A 141 -0.87 -5.24 -13.57
N ILE A 142 0.33 -5.57 -13.11
CA ILE A 142 1.21 -4.64 -12.42
C ILE A 142 1.83 -3.65 -13.41
N ILE A 143 1.95 -2.37 -13.01
CA ILE A 143 2.57 -1.30 -13.79
C ILE A 143 3.69 -0.57 -13.03
N SER A 144 4.06 -1.03 -11.84
CA SER A 144 5.22 -0.55 -11.09
C SER A 144 6.11 -1.71 -10.63
N ASP A 145 7.40 -1.44 -10.47
CA ASP A 145 8.39 -2.33 -9.87
C ASP A 145 9.29 -1.51 -8.94
N PHE A 146 8.71 -1.05 -7.84
CA PHE A 146 9.39 -0.24 -6.85
C PHE A 146 9.83 -1.12 -5.67
N LYS A 147 11.05 -0.94 -5.17
CA LYS A 147 11.60 -1.78 -4.08
C LYS A 147 10.95 -1.56 -2.72
N GLY A 148 10.21 -0.47 -2.54
CA GLY A 148 9.45 -0.16 -1.33
C GLY A 148 7.95 -0.35 -1.54
N ASN A 149 7.16 -0.05 -0.49
CA ASN A 149 5.71 0.04 -0.60
C ASN A 149 5.30 1.40 -1.14
N ILE A 150 4.32 1.42 -2.02
CA ILE A 150 3.65 2.65 -2.47
C ILE A 150 2.42 2.85 -1.59
N GLU A 151 2.35 4.00 -0.88
CA GLU A 151 1.27 4.30 0.08
C GLU A 151 0.16 5.17 -0.50
N GLY A 152 0.40 5.80 -1.62
CA GLY A 152 -0.54 6.62 -2.38
C GLY A 152 0.12 7.10 -3.66
N PHE A 153 -0.63 7.38 -4.70
CA PHE A 153 -0.09 7.80 -5.99
C PHE A 153 -1.04 8.75 -6.73
N SER A 154 -0.52 9.47 -7.72
CA SER A 154 -1.30 10.22 -8.69
C SER A 154 -0.56 10.33 -10.02
N PHE A 155 -1.29 10.29 -11.12
CA PHE A 155 -0.72 10.55 -12.44
C PHE A 155 -0.64 12.05 -12.72
N SER A 156 0.40 12.45 -13.45
CA SER A 156 0.47 13.81 -13.99
C SER A 156 -0.70 14.08 -14.95
N PRO A 157 -1.16 15.33 -15.10
CA PRO A 157 -2.24 15.68 -16.03
C PRO A 157 -2.02 15.21 -17.47
N ASP A 158 -0.77 15.17 -17.92
CA ASP A 158 -0.40 14.66 -19.26
C ASP A 158 -0.27 13.13 -19.33
N GLY A 159 -0.42 12.43 -18.20
CA GLY A 159 -0.34 10.98 -18.08
C GLY A 159 1.05 10.37 -18.28
N LYS A 160 2.12 11.17 -18.27
CA LYS A 160 3.49 10.71 -18.56
C LYS A 160 4.35 10.46 -17.33
N LYS A 161 3.85 10.84 -16.14
CA LYS A 161 4.57 10.68 -14.89
C LYS A 161 3.65 10.19 -13.81
N ILE A 162 4.23 9.54 -12.81
CA ILE A 162 3.57 9.10 -11.59
C ILE A 162 4.28 9.76 -10.42
N LEU A 163 3.50 10.45 -9.57
CA LEU A 163 3.90 10.92 -8.26
C LEU A 163 3.37 9.90 -7.24
N PHE A 164 4.18 9.49 -6.30
CA PHE A 164 3.77 8.55 -5.28
C PHE A 164 4.50 8.76 -3.96
N ILE A 165 3.98 8.20 -2.89
CA ILE A 165 4.53 8.26 -1.54
C ILE A 165 5.15 6.91 -1.21
N SER A 166 6.35 6.94 -0.64
CA SER A 166 6.97 5.77 -0.04
C SER A 166 7.80 6.14 1.19
N GLN A 167 8.02 5.17 2.06
CA GLN A 167 8.80 5.35 3.29
C GLN A 167 10.29 5.30 2.99
N ILE A 168 11.05 6.23 3.55
CA ILE A 168 12.50 6.17 3.65
C ILE A 168 12.91 5.91 5.09
N LYS A 169 14.08 5.31 5.30
CA LYS A 169 14.62 5.09 6.64
C LYS A 169 14.90 6.43 7.32
N TYR A 170 14.47 6.54 8.58
CA TYR A 170 14.72 7.70 9.43
C TYR A 170 15.41 7.28 10.73
N GLY A 171 16.39 8.08 11.16
CA GLY A 171 17.11 7.84 12.40
C GLY A 171 17.99 6.58 12.38
N GLN A 172 18.40 6.15 13.56
CA GLN A 172 19.25 4.97 13.76
C GLN A 172 18.59 4.01 14.74
N ARG A 173 18.64 2.72 14.43
CA ARG A 173 18.23 1.66 15.35
C ARG A 173 19.46 1.13 16.07
N THR A 174 19.24 0.49 17.22
CA THR A 174 20.35 -0.13 17.99
C THR A 174 21.16 -1.09 17.14
N VAL A 175 20.51 -1.87 16.27
CA VAL A 175 21.19 -2.81 15.37
C VAL A 175 22.09 -2.15 14.31
N ASP A 176 21.83 -0.89 13.99
CA ASP A 176 22.66 -0.12 13.04
C ASP A 176 23.98 0.30 13.69
N LEU A 177 23.98 0.56 15.02
CA LEU A 177 25.17 0.91 15.79
C LEU A 177 25.88 -0.30 16.37
N TYR A 178 25.15 -1.35 16.69
CA TYR A 178 25.64 -2.59 17.29
C TYR A 178 25.16 -3.80 16.47
N PRO A 179 25.79 -4.05 15.30
CA PRO A 179 25.40 -5.14 14.39
C PRO A 179 25.56 -6.55 15.00
N ASP A 180 26.39 -6.68 16.05
CA ASP A 180 26.60 -7.87 16.84
C ASP A 180 25.42 -8.18 17.80
N LEU A 181 24.48 -7.25 17.93
CA LEU A 181 23.27 -7.39 18.74
C LEU A 181 21.98 -7.44 17.88
N PRO A 182 21.80 -8.43 16.99
CA PRO A 182 20.72 -8.46 16.00
C PRO A 182 19.32 -8.57 16.62
N LYS A 183 19.21 -8.94 17.90
CA LYS A 183 17.96 -9.04 18.63
C LYS A 183 17.69 -7.84 19.55
N ALA A 184 18.55 -6.81 19.51
CA ALA A 184 18.34 -5.61 20.32
C ALA A 184 17.10 -4.86 19.84
N SER A 185 16.20 -4.54 20.76
CA SER A 185 14.95 -3.82 20.52
C SER A 185 14.98 -2.37 21.02
N GLY A 186 16.16 -1.90 21.48
CA GLY A 186 16.33 -0.51 21.94
C GLY A 186 16.14 0.48 20.80
N ILE A 187 15.49 1.60 21.08
CA ILE A 187 15.27 2.70 20.17
C ILE A 187 16.19 3.85 20.55
N ILE A 188 16.86 4.42 19.54
CA ILE A 188 17.77 5.55 19.72
C ILE A 188 17.05 6.81 19.24
N VAL A 189 16.85 7.74 20.14
CA VAL A 189 16.16 9.01 19.87
C VAL A 189 17.20 10.13 19.89
N ASN A 190 17.40 10.74 18.73
CA ASN A 190 18.32 11.87 18.55
C ASN A 190 17.61 13.18 18.24
N ASP A 191 16.30 13.14 17.96
CA ASP A 191 15.46 14.31 17.68
C ASP A 191 14.08 14.15 18.31
N LEU A 192 13.32 15.25 18.40
CA LEU A 192 11.98 15.25 19.01
C LEU A 192 10.88 14.73 18.07
N MET A 193 11.16 14.50 16.79
CA MET A 193 10.31 13.74 15.88
C MET A 193 10.57 12.24 16.06
N TYR A 194 10.20 11.67 17.20
CA TYR A 194 10.47 10.27 17.52
C TYR A 194 9.21 9.40 17.62
N LYS A 195 8.04 10.03 17.73
CA LYS A 195 6.74 9.37 17.76
C LYS A 195 5.67 10.17 17.05
N HIS A 196 4.78 9.43 16.36
CA HIS A 196 3.47 9.90 15.95
C HIS A 196 2.43 9.10 16.74
N TRP A 197 1.82 9.71 17.75
CA TRP A 197 0.96 9.05 18.74
C TRP A 197 1.68 7.89 19.46
N ASP A 198 1.28 6.65 19.19
CA ASP A 198 1.84 5.41 19.77
C ASP A 198 2.89 4.74 18.86
N GLU A 199 3.05 5.19 17.62
CA GLU A 199 4.01 4.64 16.66
C GLU A 199 5.37 5.33 16.76
N TRP A 200 6.45 4.53 16.79
CA TRP A 200 7.81 5.04 16.70
C TRP A 200 8.13 5.46 15.26
N VAL A 201 8.84 6.59 15.11
CA VAL A 201 9.28 7.09 13.82
C VAL A 201 10.61 6.44 13.45
N GLU A 202 10.55 5.29 12.77
CA GLU A 202 11.71 4.57 12.22
C GLU A 202 11.87 4.82 10.71
N SER A 203 10.84 5.33 10.07
CA SER A 203 10.80 5.77 8.68
C SER A 203 9.93 7.00 8.55
N ILE A 204 10.13 7.75 7.50
CA ILE A 204 9.32 8.93 7.15
C ILE A 204 8.86 8.85 5.70
N PRO A 205 7.65 9.33 5.38
CA PRO A 205 7.18 9.35 4.00
C PRO A 205 7.89 10.45 3.21
N HIS A 206 8.33 10.10 2.00
CA HIS A 206 8.79 11.03 0.99
C HIS A 206 7.98 10.91 -0.29
N PRO A 207 7.80 12.02 -1.04
CA PRO A 207 7.23 11.98 -2.37
C PRO A 207 8.30 11.57 -3.40
N PHE A 208 7.93 10.63 -4.25
CA PHE A 208 8.74 10.14 -5.36
C PHE A 208 8.07 10.46 -6.69
N ILE A 209 8.87 10.67 -7.72
CA ILE A 209 8.40 10.84 -9.09
C ILE A 209 9.08 9.82 -10.00
N ALA A 210 8.32 9.29 -10.95
CA ALA A 210 8.84 8.41 -12.01
C ALA A 210 8.19 8.73 -13.34
N ASP A 211 8.90 8.49 -14.44
CA ASP A 211 8.31 8.51 -15.78
C ASP A 211 7.37 7.31 -15.97
N PHE A 212 6.33 7.49 -16.77
CA PHE A 212 5.40 6.45 -17.16
C PHE A 212 5.28 6.43 -18.69
N ASP A 213 5.68 5.33 -19.30
CA ASP A 213 5.68 5.17 -20.77
C ASP A 213 4.32 4.75 -21.34
N GLY A 214 3.28 4.73 -20.50
CA GLY A 214 1.95 4.23 -20.84
C GLY A 214 1.77 2.73 -20.57
N ASN A 215 2.83 2.02 -20.18
CA ASN A 215 2.83 0.59 -19.92
C ASN A 215 3.45 0.24 -18.57
N MET A 216 4.60 0.84 -18.24
CA MET A 216 5.34 0.57 -17.01
C MET A 216 5.93 1.86 -16.44
N MET A 217 5.99 1.94 -15.12
CA MET A 217 6.68 2.99 -14.37
C MET A 217 8.20 2.80 -14.50
N GLY A 218 8.92 3.86 -14.80
CA GLY A 218 10.37 3.92 -14.86
C GLY A 218 11.03 4.00 -13.48
N ALA A 219 12.33 4.31 -13.48
CA ALA A 219 13.07 4.54 -12.26
C ALA A 219 12.51 5.73 -11.47
N ALA A 220 12.37 5.56 -10.16
CA ALA A 220 11.83 6.57 -9.27
C ALA A 220 12.93 7.49 -8.75
N THR A 221 12.61 8.77 -8.59
CA THR A 221 13.44 9.80 -7.97
C THR A 221 12.73 10.32 -6.73
N ASP A 222 13.42 10.32 -5.59
CA ASP A 222 12.98 10.98 -4.36
C ASP A 222 13.15 12.49 -4.54
N ILE A 223 12.08 13.27 -4.50
CA ILE A 223 12.14 14.73 -4.70
C ILE A 223 12.60 15.50 -3.44
N MET A 224 12.74 14.78 -2.33
CA MET A 224 13.26 15.30 -1.06
C MET A 224 14.54 14.56 -0.62
N GLU A 225 15.27 13.93 -1.56
CA GLU A 225 16.47 13.14 -1.25
C GLU A 225 17.43 13.88 -0.31
N GLY A 226 17.81 13.20 0.79
CA GLY A 226 18.70 13.75 1.80
C GLY A 226 18.04 14.70 2.83
N GLU A 227 16.76 14.99 2.71
CA GLU A 227 16.03 15.78 3.70
C GLU A 227 15.49 14.88 4.83
N PRO A 228 15.67 15.25 6.11
CA PRO A 228 15.14 14.49 7.24
C PRO A 228 13.71 14.92 7.63
N PHE A 229 12.88 15.29 6.66
CA PHE A 229 11.54 15.82 6.87
C PHE A 229 10.50 14.96 6.17
N GLU A 230 9.33 14.87 6.76
CA GLU A 230 8.23 14.11 6.19
C GLU A 230 7.38 14.95 5.21
N ALA A 231 6.97 14.34 4.13
CA ALA A 231 5.92 14.78 3.23
C ALA A 231 5.27 13.56 2.57
N PRO A 232 3.96 13.34 2.79
CA PRO A 232 2.99 14.11 3.57
C PRO A 232 3.27 14.07 5.08
N MET A 233 2.69 15.03 5.81
CA MET A 233 2.87 15.12 7.26
C MET A 233 2.03 14.10 7.99
N LYS A 234 2.68 13.27 8.82
CA LYS A 234 1.99 12.31 9.69
C LYS A 234 1.41 13.00 10.94
N PRO A 235 0.38 12.41 11.62
CA PRO A 235 -0.14 11.04 11.38
C PRO A 235 -1.22 10.94 10.30
N PHE A 236 -1.78 12.03 9.81
CA PHE A 236 -2.98 12.00 8.97
C PHE A 236 -2.76 12.28 7.48
N GLY A 237 -1.63 12.87 7.12
CA GLY A 237 -1.34 13.25 5.74
C GLY A 237 -1.15 12.04 4.81
N GLY A 238 -1.69 12.16 3.61
CA GLY A 238 -1.58 11.21 2.51
C GLY A 238 -1.36 11.94 1.17
N ILE A 239 -1.69 11.28 0.08
CA ILE A 239 -1.48 11.80 -1.29
C ILE A 239 -2.21 13.13 -1.54
N GLU A 240 -3.26 13.44 -0.78
CA GLU A 240 -4.00 14.70 -0.85
C GLU A 240 -3.17 15.93 -0.46
N GLN A 241 -2.03 15.75 0.21
CA GLN A 241 -1.08 16.82 0.53
C GLN A 241 -0.07 17.10 -0.59
N LEU A 242 -0.19 16.39 -1.72
CA LEU A 242 0.65 16.53 -2.90
C LEU A 242 -0.23 16.89 -4.10
N ALA A 243 0.18 17.83 -4.92
CA ALA A 243 -0.58 18.27 -6.08
C ALA A 243 0.30 18.55 -7.29
N TRP A 244 -0.14 18.10 -8.46
CA TRP A 244 0.45 18.45 -9.75
C TRP A 244 0.06 19.86 -10.18
N SER A 245 0.97 20.58 -10.84
CA SER A 245 0.58 21.72 -11.67
C SER A 245 -0.15 21.23 -12.94
N ASN A 246 -1.07 22.04 -13.48
CA ASN A 246 -1.86 21.67 -14.67
C ASN A 246 -1.00 21.38 -15.91
N ASP A 247 0.21 21.96 -15.97
CA ASP A 247 1.17 21.75 -17.07
C ASP A 247 2.12 20.56 -16.82
N SER A 248 1.91 19.80 -15.75
CA SER A 248 2.73 18.62 -15.37
C SER A 248 4.22 18.92 -15.08
N LYS A 249 4.58 20.19 -14.81
CA LYS A 249 5.98 20.59 -14.64
C LYS A 249 6.39 20.80 -13.19
N GLN A 250 5.43 20.89 -12.30
CA GLN A 250 5.69 21.19 -10.89
C GLN A 250 4.82 20.31 -9.98
N ILE A 251 5.33 20.09 -8.78
CA ILE A 251 4.64 19.39 -7.69
C ILE A 251 4.63 20.30 -6.48
N ALA A 252 3.44 20.63 -5.98
CA ALA A 252 3.27 21.28 -4.68
C ALA A 252 3.12 20.20 -3.61
N TYR A 253 3.79 20.38 -2.47
CA TYR A 253 3.65 19.50 -1.31
C TYR A 253 3.73 20.25 0.00
N THR A 254 3.11 19.72 1.04
CA THR A 254 3.14 20.29 2.38
C THR A 254 4.15 19.54 3.24
N SER A 255 5.00 20.28 3.97
CA SER A 255 5.95 19.71 4.91
C SER A 255 6.22 20.68 6.07
N ARG A 256 6.54 20.11 7.23
CA ARG A 256 7.03 20.87 8.39
C ARG A 256 8.53 20.66 8.53
N LYS A 257 9.34 21.44 7.82
CA LYS A 257 10.80 21.34 7.83
C LYS A 257 11.40 21.96 9.09
N LYS A 258 11.20 21.31 10.23
CA LYS A 258 11.69 21.70 11.55
C LYS A 258 12.31 20.50 12.27
N GLN A 259 13.32 20.77 13.11
CA GLN A 259 14.03 19.78 13.92
C GLN A 259 14.13 20.22 15.38
N GLY A 260 14.44 19.30 16.27
CA GLY A 260 14.65 19.55 17.69
C GLY A 260 13.44 20.21 18.33
N LEU A 261 13.71 21.19 19.19
CA LEU A 261 12.67 21.91 19.93
C LEU A 261 11.66 22.60 19.01
N ALA A 262 12.11 23.14 17.86
CA ALA A 262 11.22 23.79 16.90
C ALA A 262 10.15 22.83 16.35
N TYR A 263 10.48 21.55 16.14
CA TYR A 263 9.49 20.53 15.76
C TYR A 263 8.44 20.30 16.84
N ALA A 264 8.86 20.24 18.11
CA ALA A 264 7.97 19.92 19.22
C ALA A 264 7.01 21.07 19.60
N VAL A 265 7.42 22.33 19.42
CA VAL A 265 6.64 23.51 19.87
C VAL A 265 5.88 24.22 18.75
N SER A 266 6.13 23.88 17.48
CA SER A 266 5.51 24.55 16.34
C SER A 266 4.67 23.58 15.52
N THR A 267 3.45 23.97 15.19
CA THR A 267 2.57 23.29 14.23
C THR A 267 2.66 23.91 12.83
N ASP A 268 3.52 24.90 12.65
CA ASP A 268 3.70 25.64 11.41
C ASP A 268 4.31 24.76 10.33
N SER A 269 3.62 24.65 9.21
CA SER A 269 4.00 23.92 8.00
C SER A 269 3.92 24.84 6.79
N ASP A 270 4.75 24.57 5.81
CA ASP A 270 4.84 25.38 4.59
C ASP A 270 4.40 24.56 3.36
N ILE A 271 4.06 25.28 2.30
CA ILE A 271 3.87 24.70 0.96
C ILE A 271 5.16 24.88 0.17
N TYR A 272 5.68 23.77 -0.33
CA TYR A 272 6.86 23.72 -1.18
C TYR A 272 6.47 23.41 -2.61
N LEU A 273 7.19 24.03 -3.56
CA LEU A 273 6.97 23.81 -4.98
C LEU A 273 8.26 23.24 -5.60
N TYR A 274 8.19 21.97 -6.01
CA TYR A 274 9.28 21.30 -6.69
C TYR A 274 9.15 21.48 -8.21
N ASN A 275 10.20 21.98 -8.86
CA ASN A 275 10.29 22.10 -10.31
C ASN A 275 10.98 20.85 -10.87
N ILE A 276 10.27 20.08 -11.70
CA ILE A 276 10.71 18.77 -12.19
C ILE A 276 11.91 18.89 -13.13
N GLU A 277 11.90 19.89 -14.02
CA GLU A 277 13.00 20.08 -14.98
C GLU A 277 14.31 20.53 -14.31
N LYS A 278 14.19 21.38 -13.30
CA LYS A 278 15.35 21.96 -12.62
C LYS A 278 15.82 21.10 -11.44
N GLY A 279 15.00 20.19 -10.93
CA GLY A 279 15.28 19.44 -9.70
C GLY A 279 15.40 20.34 -8.48
N THR A 280 14.66 21.45 -8.40
CA THR A 280 14.78 22.44 -7.32
C THR A 280 13.46 22.69 -6.63
N THR A 281 13.51 22.90 -5.30
CA THR A 281 12.36 23.21 -4.46
C THR A 281 12.41 24.68 -4.01
N LEU A 282 11.26 25.35 -4.04
CA LEU A 282 11.03 26.67 -3.49
C LEU A 282 9.97 26.61 -2.39
N ASN A 283 10.20 27.30 -1.27
CA ASN A 283 9.17 27.55 -0.27
C ASN A 283 8.25 28.66 -0.79
N GLN A 284 6.94 28.37 -0.97
CA GLN A 284 5.97 29.32 -1.51
C GLN A 284 5.23 30.11 -0.42
N ILE A 285 5.04 29.51 0.74
CA ILE A 285 4.34 30.15 1.86
C ILE A 285 5.15 29.87 3.12
N GLY A 286 5.99 30.82 3.50
CA GLY A 286 6.57 30.87 4.82
C GLY A 286 5.73 31.81 5.69
N ARG A 287 5.19 31.28 6.79
CA ARG A 287 4.41 31.95 7.84
C ARG A 287 3.12 32.62 7.34
N ALA A 288 1.99 32.02 7.68
CA ALA A 288 0.78 32.82 7.84
C ALA A 288 1.06 33.90 8.89
N HIS A 289 1.08 35.14 8.50
CA HIS A 289 1.11 36.25 9.44
C HIS A 289 -0.21 36.24 10.22
N VAL A 290 -0.13 35.86 11.49
CA VAL A 290 -1.19 36.10 12.46
C VAL A 290 -1.13 37.56 12.89
#